data_d67fef1f980fdb32a2dad8a8160f6294
#
_entry.id   d67fef1f980fdb32a2dad8a8160f6294
#
_cell.length_a   1.000
_cell.length_b   1.000
_cell.length_c   1.000
_cell.angle_alpha   90.00
_cell.angle_beta   90.00
_cell.angle_gamma   90.00
#
_symmetry.space_group_name_H-M   'P 1'
#
loop_
_entity.id
_entity.type
_entity.pdbx_description
1 polymer ?
#
loop_
_entity_poly.entity_id
_entity_poly.type
_entity_poly.pdbx_seq_one_letter_code
_entity_poly.pdbx_strand_id
1 'polypeptide(L)'
;MIAFTPAPVSTATAPGVRTPGRGLPVLGDAPSRDLCTDCGVSRSSMADQCGKACQFIHPRYDELEVAVHGRTRDAARTDEQHFGVFQAMYRARLEPAVEGAQWTGITTTIGAKLLERGLVDAVIATASDPDDRWKPVPALVTSAESMAAVRGMKMGYAPLVALVEQAVALGYRRLAFIGVACQVHALRALESRFGLERLYVIGTPCSDNTTTAQFHQFLSLLTDQPETVTYLEFLATMYVELRFTDGRVEHRPFLTLPISRLPRDFFPLTCRSCFDYTNSLSDLTVGYMGGSGDQWLIERTARGRELIALLGDALRIRPLEDQGDRRGPVRGFVQQLERSNGGLPLRRTPRPLRPFVNWMMSRFGPKGLEFARTRVEMKHTEGILNLRHERPTRLRRMVPDFAWALAAPYGLVPTTSELPRQVEMSHHPRAPETAA
;
A
#
# COMPACT_ATOMS: atom_id res chain seq x y z
N MET A 1 -9.70 -15.01 -27.25
CA MET A 1 -8.93 -15.67 -26.17
C MET A 1 -7.46 -15.50 -26.51
N ILE A 2 -6.77 -14.63 -25.82
CA ILE A 2 -5.30 -14.51 -25.95
C ILE A 2 -4.74 -15.64 -25.09
N ALA A 3 -4.00 -16.56 -25.74
CA ALA A 3 -3.33 -17.66 -25.04
C ALA A 3 -2.35 -17.06 -24.03
N PHE A 4 -2.58 -17.27 -22.75
CA PHE A 4 -1.71 -16.82 -21.67
C PHE A 4 -0.55 -17.82 -21.54
N THR A 5 0.62 -17.42 -22.00
CA THR A 5 1.87 -18.13 -21.66
C THR A 5 2.28 -17.62 -20.27
N PRO A 6 2.39 -18.46 -19.25
CA PRO A 6 2.87 -18.00 -17.95
C PRO A 6 4.29 -17.42 -18.13
N ALA A 7 4.44 -16.15 -17.85
CA ALA A 7 5.76 -15.53 -17.85
C ALA A 7 6.68 -16.29 -16.88
N PRO A 8 7.95 -16.52 -17.23
CA PRO A 8 8.90 -17.15 -16.33
C PRO A 8 8.94 -16.40 -15.01
N VAL A 9 9.17 -17.11 -13.91
CA VAL A 9 9.29 -16.52 -12.58
C VAL A 9 10.37 -15.46 -12.66
N SER A 10 9.95 -14.20 -12.55
CA SER A 10 10.83 -13.05 -12.51
C SER A 10 11.57 -13.09 -11.18
N THR A 11 12.84 -13.45 -11.19
CA THR A 11 13.58 -13.75 -9.97
C THR A 11 14.58 -12.66 -9.63
N ALA A 12 14.91 -12.55 -8.36
CA ALA A 12 16.00 -11.72 -7.83
C ALA A 12 17.41 -12.05 -8.44
N THR A 13 17.48 -12.97 -9.38
CA THR A 13 18.70 -13.40 -10.09
C THR A 13 18.87 -12.77 -11.47
N ALA A 14 17.92 -11.96 -11.94
CA ALA A 14 18.01 -11.33 -13.28
C ALA A 14 19.24 -10.38 -13.37
N PRO A 15 19.92 -10.30 -14.53
CA PRO A 15 20.97 -9.31 -14.75
C PRO A 15 20.48 -7.90 -14.43
N GLY A 16 21.32 -7.06 -13.79
CA GLY A 16 20.91 -5.70 -13.37
C GLY A 16 20.02 -5.63 -12.13
N VAL A 17 19.68 -6.76 -11.50
CA VAL A 17 19.01 -6.82 -10.19
C VAL A 17 20.02 -7.19 -9.12
N ARG A 18 20.09 -6.40 -8.05
CA ARG A 18 20.92 -6.67 -6.87
C ARG A 18 20.02 -6.81 -5.65
N THR A 19 20.26 -7.80 -4.82
CA THR A 19 19.54 -8.05 -3.58
C THR A 19 20.52 -8.27 -2.44
N PRO A 20 20.09 -8.11 -1.17
CA PRO A 20 20.93 -8.43 -0.03
C PRO A 20 21.47 -9.86 -0.10
N GLY A 21 22.80 -10.00 0.05
CA GLY A 21 23.53 -11.26 -0.13
C GLY A 21 23.82 -11.64 -1.60
N ARG A 22 23.27 -10.87 -2.59
CA ARG A 22 23.54 -11.06 -4.03
C ARG A 22 23.79 -9.70 -4.69
N GLY A 23 25.03 -9.25 -4.63
CA GLY A 23 25.46 -7.95 -5.18
C GLY A 23 25.18 -6.75 -4.28
N LEU A 24 24.56 -6.95 -3.11
CA LEU A 24 24.44 -5.99 -2.02
C LEU A 24 24.86 -6.65 -0.69
N PRO A 25 25.35 -5.85 0.29
CA PRO A 25 25.57 -6.32 1.66
C PRO A 25 24.33 -6.97 2.25
N VAL A 26 24.51 -7.99 3.09
CA VAL A 26 23.43 -8.62 3.85
C VAL A 26 22.87 -7.59 4.81
N LEU A 27 21.55 -7.55 4.94
CA LEU A 27 20.86 -6.69 5.92
C LEU A 27 20.99 -7.26 7.32
N GLY A 28 20.92 -6.40 8.33
CA GLY A 28 20.79 -6.81 9.72
C GLY A 28 19.57 -7.70 9.97
N ASP A 29 19.50 -8.31 11.13
CA ASP A 29 18.43 -9.24 11.51
C ASP A 29 17.04 -8.63 11.43
N ALA A 30 16.06 -9.50 11.18
CA ALA A 30 14.65 -9.12 11.22
C ALA A 30 14.28 -8.63 12.64
N PRO A 31 13.51 -7.55 12.75
CA PRO A 31 13.10 -7.07 14.06
C PRO A 31 12.17 -8.06 14.75
N SER A 32 12.43 -8.34 16.03
CA SER A 32 11.62 -9.22 16.88
C SER A 32 10.40 -8.56 17.51
N ARG A 33 9.95 -7.40 16.98
CA ARG A 33 8.86 -6.62 17.58
C ARG A 33 7.51 -7.03 17.01
N ASP A 34 6.51 -7.27 17.87
CA ASP A 34 5.14 -7.60 17.48
C ASP A 34 4.45 -6.57 16.58
N LEU A 35 4.87 -5.30 16.67
CA LEU A 35 4.33 -4.19 15.91
C LEU A 35 5.37 -3.67 14.90
N CYS A 36 5.82 -4.53 14.00
CA CYS A 36 6.76 -4.15 12.95
C CYS A 36 6.37 -4.80 11.62
N THR A 37 6.32 -4.00 10.56
CA THR A 37 6.13 -4.46 9.18
C THR A 37 7.45 -4.51 8.41
N ASP A 38 8.57 -4.45 9.12
CA ASP A 38 9.91 -4.55 8.54
C ASP A 38 10.10 -3.65 7.31
N CYS A 39 9.87 -2.33 7.48
CA CYS A 39 10.09 -1.37 6.41
C CYS A 39 11.57 -1.22 6.01
N GLY A 40 12.48 -1.66 6.87
CA GLY A 40 13.92 -1.66 6.64
C GLY A 40 14.73 -0.71 7.53
N VAL A 41 14.13 0.29 8.17
CA VAL A 41 14.87 1.25 9.01
C VAL A 41 15.64 0.57 10.13
N SER A 42 15.04 -0.44 10.80
CA SER A 42 15.70 -1.20 11.87
C SER A 42 16.86 -2.09 11.40
N ARG A 43 16.99 -2.29 10.09
CA ARG A 43 18.06 -3.09 9.46
C ARG A 43 19.14 -2.24 8.80
N SER A 44 19.10 -0.92 8.98
CA SER A 44 20.05 0.04 8.43
C SER A 44 20.91 0.66 9.54
N SER A 45 21.89 1.48 9.19
CA SER A 45 22.69 2.23 10.16
C SER A 45 21.85 3.23 10.96
N MET A 46 20.64 3.55 10.49
CA MET A 46 19.68 4.46 11.14
C MET A 46 18.66 3.74 12.02
N ALA A 47 18.98 2.56 12.56
CA ALA A 47 18.08 1.80 13.44
C ALA A 47 17.59 2.59 14.68
N ASP A 48 18.40 3.53 15.18
CA ASP A 48 18.05 4.47 16.25
C ASP A 48 16.92 5.44 15.87
N GLN A 49 16.72 5.70 14.56
CA GLN A 49 15.64 6.55 14.03
C GLN A 49 14.33 5.80 13.81
N CYS A 50 14.31 4.48 13.99
CA CYS A 50 13.15 3.65 13.74
C CYS A 50 11.88 4.16 14.45
N GLY A 51 12.00 4.55 15.73
CA GLY A 51 10.88 5.08 16.51
C GLY A 51 10.33 6.41 15.99
N LYS A 52 11.16 7.24 15.36
CA LYS A 52 10.77 8.55 14.80
C LYS A 52 10.20 8.44 13.38
N ALA A 53 10.64 7.43 12.62
CA ALA A 53 10.24 7.21 11.24
C ALA A 53 9.01 6.30 11.10
N CYS A 54 8.62 5.59 12.16
CA CYS A 54 7.59 4.56 12.10
C CYS A 54 6.18 5.16 12.26
N GLN A 55 5.32 5.00 11.26
CA GLN A 55 3.92 5.45 11.31
C GLN A 55 3.10 4.80 12.44
N PHE A 56 3.51 3.63 12.95
CA PHE A 56 2.83 2.93 14.05
C PHE A 56 3.35 3.31 15.44
N ILE A 57 4.43 4.08 15.51
CA ILE A 57 4.98 4.60 16.77
C ILE A 57 4.76 6.10 16.85
N HIS A 58 5.03 6.80 15.76
CA HIS A 58 4.97 8.25 15.67
C HIS A 58 4.45 8.67 14.28
N PRO A 59 3.14 8.56 14.02
CA PRO A 59 2.55 9.03 12.78
C PRO A 59 2.72 10.55 12.68
N ARG A 60 3.28 11.02 11.58
CA ARG A 60 3.62 12.42 11.34
C ARG A 60 2.98 12.89 10.04
N TYR A 61 1.70 12.52 9.84
CA TYR A 61 1.04 12.78 8.56
C TYR A 61 1.08 14.26 8.19
N ASP A 62 0.67 15.17 9.07
CA ASP A 62 0.61 16.60 8.76
C ASP A 62 1.98 17.19 8.44
N GLU A 63 3.00 16.85 9.23
CA GLU A 63 4.36 17.33 8.99
C GLU A 63 4.91 16.80 7.64
N LEU A 64 4.66 15.52 7.35
CA LEU A 64 5.14 14.89 6.12
C LEU A 64 4.32 15.34 4.90
N GLU A 65 3.02 15.58 5.04
CA GLU A 65 2.20 16.18 3.99
C GLU A 65 2.72 17.59 3.64
N VAL A 66 3.04 18.42 4.63
CA VAL A 66 3.65 19.73 4.39
C VAL A 66 5.00 19.59 3.69
N ALA A 67 5.85 18.66 4.13
CA ALA A 67 7.17 18.45 3.53
C ALA A 67 7.09 17.96 2.07
N VAL A 68 6.12 17.09 1.74
CA VAL A 68 5.99 16.48 0.41
C VAL A 68 5.14 17.34 -0.53
N HIS A 69 4.04 17.90 -0.03
CA HIS A 69 3.02 18.57 -0.84
C HIS A 69 2.95 20.09 -0.63
N GLY A 70 3.72 20.64 0.31
CA GLY A 70 3.69 22.06 0.69
C GLY A 70 2.48 22.46 1.54
N ARG A 71 1.56 21.54 1.84
CA ARG A 71 0.35 21.75 2.65
C ARG A 71 -0.17 20.46 3.23
N THR A 72 -1.04 20.53 4.19
CA THR A 72 -1.86 19.39 4.65
C THR A 72 -3.09 19.21 3.76
N ARG A 73 -3.79 18.08 3.92
CA ARG A 73 -5.08 17.83 3.27
C ARG A 73 -6.13 18.86 3.70
N ASP A 74 -6.97 19.27 2.79
CA ASP A 74 -8.03 20.25 3.01
C ASP A 74 -9.33 19.54 3.39
N ALA A 75 -9.86 19.85 4.59
CA ALA A 75 -11.12 19.30 5.06
C ALA A 75 -12.33 19.69 4.19
N ALA A 76 -12.28 20.84 3.50
CA ALA A 76 -13.33 21.27 2.57
C ALA A 76 -13.33 20.46 1.27
N ARG A 77 -12.24 19.79 0.93
CA ARG A 77 -12.10 18.90 -0.23
C ARG A 77 -12.39 17.47 0.19
N THR A 78 -13.60 17.02 0.03
CA THR A 78 -14.09 15.71 0.52
C THR A 78 -13.15 14.55 0.14
N ASP A 79 -12.63 14.53 -1.07
CA ASP A 79 -11.76 13.45 -1.54
C ASP A 79 -10.36 13.50 -0.92
N GLU A 80 -9.87 14.66 -0.49
CA GLU A 80 -8.60 14.74 0.22
C GLU A 80 -8.67 14.11 1.61
N GLN A 81 -9.82 14.13 2.28
CA GLN A 81 -10.00 13.40 3.53
C GLN A 81 -9.83 11.90 3.32
N HIS A 82 -10.30 11.36 2.19
CA HIS A 82 -10.17 9.95 1.86
C HIS A 82 -8.77 9.59 1.33
N PHE A 83 -8.23 10.42 0.43
CA PHE A 83 -7.11 10.01 -0.41
C PHE A 83 -5.79 10.73 -0.12
N GLY A 84 -5.78 11.68 0.84
CA GLY A 84 -4.64 12.58 1.07
C GLY A 84 -4.55 13.69 0.04
N VAL A 85 -3.53 14.53 0.13
CA VAL A 85 -3.30 15.63 -0.83
C VAL A 85 -3.07 15.08 -2.23
N PHE A 86 -3.74 15.67 -3.23
CA PHE A 86 -3.54 15.33 -4.64
C PHE A 86 -3.83 16.52 -5.57
N GLN A 87 -3.26 16.47 -6.77
CA GLN A 87 -3.49 17.43 -7.86
C GLN A 87 -4.60 16.94 -8.79
N ALA A 88 -4.53 15.66 -9.19
CA ALA A 88 -5.49 15.05 -10.10
C ALA A 88 -5.59 13.55 -9.85
N MET A 89 -6.71 12.96 -10.27
CA MET A 89 -6.94 11.52 -10.25
C MET A 89 -7.41 11.05 -11.62
N TYR A 90 -6.92 9.89 -12.04
CA TYR A 90 -7.24 9.31 -13.34
C TYR A 90 -7.53 7.82 -13.20
N ARG A 91 -8.37 7.31 -14.09
CA ARG A 91 -8.47 5.90 -14.42
C ARG A 91 -7.71 5.67 -15.71
N ALA A 92 -6.76 4.75 -15.72
CA ALA A 92 -5.85 4.61 -16.84
C ALA A 92 -5.38 3.16 -17.05
N ARG A 93 -4.95 2.86 -18.29
CA ARG A 93 -4.31 1.61 -18.65
C ARG A 93 -3.25 1.82 -19.72
N LEU A 94 -2.31 0.90 -19.82
CA LEU A 94 -1.40 0.84 -20.97
C LEU A 94 -2.04 0.06 -22.11
N GLU A 95 -1.87 0.55 -23.32
CA GLU A 95 -2.20 -0.13 -24.56
C GLU A 95 -1.00 -0.09 -25.52
N PRO A 96 -0.40 -1.26 -25.82
CA PRO A 96 -0.73 -2.61 -25.31
C PRO A 96 -0.36 -2.78 -23.82
N ALA A 97 -1.05 -3.70 -23.14
CA ALA A 97 -0.68 -4.10 -21.80
C ALA A 97 0.67 -4.85 -21.80
N VAL A 98 1.46 -4.66 -20.74
CA VAL A 98 2.77 -5.32 -20.59
C VAL A 98 2.54 -6.78 -20.20
N GLU A 99 3.10 -7.71 -20.99
CA GLU A 99 2.99 -9.13 -20.72
C GLU A 99 3.58 -9.52 -19.35
N GLY A 100 2.89 -10.37 -18.61
CA GLY A 100 3.30 -10.85 -17.29
C GLY A 100 3.24 -9.81 -16.17
N ALA A 101 2.82 -8.58 -16.45
CA ALA A 101 2.56 -7.59 -15.41
C ALA A 101 1.20 -7.82 -14.76
N GLN A 102 1.06 -7.38 -13.51
CA GLN A 102 -0.25 -7.26 -12.89
C GLN A 102 -1.00 -6.09 -13.56
N TRP A 103 -2.26 -6.29 -13.90
CA TRP A 103 -3.08 -5.38 -14.73
C TRP A 103 -2.37 -5.05 -16.05
N THR A 104 -2.08 -3.77 -16.28
CA THR A 104 -1.47 -3.33 -17.55
C THR A 104 0.02 -2.97 -17.45
N GLY A 105 0.60 -2.97 -16.23
CA GLY A 105 2.04 -2.79 -16.03
C GLY A 105 2.51 -1.33 -15.92
N ILE A 106 1.64 -0.39 -15.57
CA ILE A 106 2.00 1.05 -15.45
C ILE A 106 3.21 1.25 -14.52
N THR A 107 3.19 0.69 -13.32
CA THR A 107 4.26 0.87 -12.32
C THR A 107 5.64 0.44 -12.83
N THR A 108 5.73 -0.75 -13.42
CA THR A 108 6.99 -1.28 -13.94
C THR A 108 7.45 -0.55 -15.19
N THR A 109 6.52 -0.09 -16.02
CA THR A 109 6.86 0.73 -17.22
C THR A 109 7.41 2.08 -16.80
N ILE A 110 6.85 2.74 -15.79
CA ILE A 110 7.42 3.98 -15.27
C ILE A 110 8.86 3.77 -14.79
N GLY A 111 9.11 2.70 -14.00
CA GLY A 111 10.45 2.37 -13.53
C GLY A 111 11.44 2.12 -14.68
N ALA A 112 11.02 1.37 -15.72
CA ALA A 112 11.83 1.13 -16.91
C ALA A 112 12.14 2.46 -17.64
N LYS A 113 11.15 3.30 -17.86
CA LYS A 113 11.33 4.59 -18.53
C LYS A 113 12.24 5.56 -17.76
N LEU A 114 12.18 5.55 -16.44
CA LEU A 114 13.09 6.34 -15.61
C LEU A 114 14.55 5.94 -15.83
N LEU A 115 14.83 4.62 -15.88
CA LEU A 115 16.16 4.07 -16.14
C LEU A 115 16.61 4.31 -17.59
N GLU A 116 15.74 4.03 -18.58
CA GLU A 116 16.04 4.25 -20.01
C GLU A 116 16.43 5.71 -20.31
N ARG A 117 15.76 6.67 -19.68
CA ARG A 117 16.02 8.10 -19.89
C ARG A 117 17.13 8.66 -19.00
N GLY A 118 17.74 7.83 -18.15
CA GLY A 118 18.79 8.26 -17.22
C GLY A 118 18.30 9.28 -16.18
N LEU A 119 16.99 9.29 -15.87
CA LEU A 119 16.42 10.19 -14.87
C LEU A 119 16.73 9.71 -13.46
N VAL A 120 16.96 8.42 -13.29
CA VAL A 120 17.42 7.79 -12.05
C VAL A 120 18.59 6.85 -12.31
N ASP A 121 19.42 6.63 -11.29
CA ASP A 121 20.54 5.71 -11.30
C ASP A 121 20.07 4.28 -11.00
N ALA A 122 19.03 4.16 -10.19
CA ALA A 122 18.45 2.88 -9.79
C ALA A 122 16.98 3.03 -9.33
N VAL A 123 16.26 1.90 -9.37
CA VAL A 123 14.91 1.74 -8.82
C VAL A 123 14.97 0.76 -7.65
N ILE A 124 14.46 1.17 -6.50
CA ILE A 124 14.26 0.30 -5.32
C ILE A 124 12.83 -0.23 -5.37
N ALA A 125 12.70 -1.54 -5.40
CA ALA A 125 11.40 -2.22 -5.50
C ALA A 125 11.45 -3.61 -4.84
N THR A 126 10.39 -4.39 -4.98
CA THR A 126 10.29 -5.74 -4.42
C THR A 126 10.34 -6.78 -5.54
N ALA A 127 11.33 -7.65 -5.52
CA ALA A 127 11.41 -8.85 -6.36
C ALA A 127 10.85 -10.07 -5.62
N SER A 128 10.67 -11.18 -6.34
CA SER A 128 10.38 -12.48 -5.74
C SER A 128 11.66 -13.18 -5.32
N ASP A 129 11.61 -13.92 -4.22
CA ASP A 129 12.66 -14.87 -3.85
C ASP A 129 12.81 -15.93 -4.96
N PRO A 130 14.02 -16.38 -5.31
CA PRO A 130 14.21 -17.40 -6.34
C PRO A 130 13.51 -18.73 -6.09
N ASP A 131 13.37 -19.09 -4.82
CA ASP A 131 12.79 -20.36 -4.39
C ASP A 131 11.31 -20.27 -4.03
N ASP A 132 10.80 -19.03 -3.83
CA ASP A 132 9.41 -18.78 -3.46
C ASP A 132 8.89 -17.50 -4.15
N ARG A 133 8.10 -17.67 -5.20
CA ARG A 133 7.55 -16.54 -5.98
C ARG A 133 6.75 -15.54 -5.15
N TRP A 134 6.14 -15.99 -4.05
CA TRP A 134 5.29 -15.15 -3.19
C TRP A 134 6.09 -14.40 -2.13
N LYS A 135 7.29 -14.88 -1.81
CA LYS A 135 8.15 -14.26 -0.81
C LYS A 135 8.83 -13.02 -1.39
N PRO A 136 8.60 -11.84 -0.77
CA PRO A 136 9.22 -10.61 -1.22
C PRO A 136 10.69 -10.55 -0.78
N VAL A 137 11.54 -10.07 -1.69
CA VAL A 137 12.92 -9.64 -1.38
C VAL A 137 13.12 -8.22 -1.85
N PRO A 138 13.81 -7.36 -1.07
CA PRO A 138 14.12 -6.01 -1.50
C PRO A 138 15.15 -6.06 -2.64
N ALA A 139 14.93 -5.26 -3.69
CA ALA A 139 15.73 -5.27 -4.90
C ALA A 139 16.13 -3.85 -5.34
N LEU A 140 17.38 -3.71 -5.75
CA LEU A 140 17.92 -2.54 -6.43
C LEU A 140 18.07 -2.87 -7.91
N VAL A 141 17.31 -2.20 -8.77
CA VAL A 141 17.25 -2.43 -10.21
C VAL A 141 17.97 -1.30 -10.94
N THR A 142 18.91 -1.63 -11.82
CA THR A 142 19.77 -0.66 -12.48
C THR A 142 19.65 -0.67 -14.02
N SER A 143 18.81 -1.54 -14.59
CA SER A 143 18.50 -1.51 -16.02
C SER A 143 17.00 -1.62 -16.28
N ALA A 144 16.56 -1.07 -17.40
CA ALA A 144 15.14 -1.04 -17.76
C ALA A 144 14.56 -2.45 -17.98
N GLU A 145 15.33 -3.32 -18.64
CA GLU A 145 14.95 -4.71 -18.93
C GLU A 145 14.73 -5.49 -17.64
N SER A 146 15.52 -5.19 -16.61
CA SER A 146 15.47 -5.85 -15.32
C SER A 146 14.25 -5.47 -14.49
N MET A 147 13.49 -4.44 -14.89
CA MET A 147 12.19 -4.12 -14.26
C MET A 147 11.17 -5.26 -14.39
N ALA A 148 11.39 -6.20 -15.33
CA ALA A 148 10.60 -7.42 -15.38
C ALA A 148 10.67 -8.25 -14.09
N ALA A 149 11.81 -8.22 -13.37
CA ALA A 149 12.04 -8.98 -12.15
C ALA A 149 11.19 -8.51 -10.96
N VAL A 150 10.67 -7.29 -10.99
CA VAL A 150 9.86 -6.74 -9.90
C VAL A 150 8.35 -6.72 -10.20
N ARG A 151 7.91 -7.35 -11.29
CA ARG A 151 6.49 -7.48 -11.66
C ARG A 151 5.71 -8.36 -10.69
N GLY A 152 4.41 -8.12 -10.64
CA GLY A 152 3.44 -8.95 -9.94
C GLY A 152 3.38 -8.74 -8.42
N MET A 153 2.38 -9.35 -7.80
CA MET A 153 2.13 -9.28 -6.37
C MET A 153 3.04 -10.25 -5.60
N LYS A 154 3.54 -9.82 -4.46
CA LYS A 154 4.21 -10.63 -3.44
C LYS A 154 3.50 -10.42 -2.11
N MET A 155 3.52 -11.41 -1.24
CA MET A 155 2.87 -11.33 0.07
C MET A 155 3.89 -11.63 1.18
N GLY A 156 4.19 -10.59 1.95
CA GLY A 156 5.20 -10.60 3.00
C GLY A 156 5.79 -9.21 3.19
N TYR A 157 6.81 -9.12 4.02
CA TYR A 157 7.49 -7.87 4.32
C TYR A 157 8.84 -7.81 3.60
N ALA A 158 9.15 -6.66 3.01
CA ALA A 158 10.42 -6.39 2.37
C ALA A 158 11.04 -5.11 2.96
N PRO A 159 12.27 -5.18 3.48
CA PRO A 159 12.95 -4.05 4.13
C PRO A 159 13.53 -3.04 3.11
N LEU A 160 12.66 -2.42 2.30
CA LEU A 160 13.06 -1.58 1.17
C LEU A 160 13.85 -0.34 1.58
N VAL A 161 13.53 0.29 2.72
CA VAL A 161 14.19 1.53 3.15
C VAL A 161 15.67 1.30 3.45
N ALA A 162 16.04 0.09 3.89
CA ALA A 162 17.45 -0.27 4.11
C ALA A 162 18.28 -0.23 2.81
N LEU A 163 17.66 -0.47 1.65
CA LEU A 163 18.37 -0.41 0.37
C LEU A 163 18.71 1.01 -0.07
N VAL A 164 18.01 2.02 0.43
CA VAL A 164 18.34 3.42 0.10
C VAL A 164 19.76 3.76 0.54
N GLU A 165 20.12 3.38 1.76
CA GLU A 165 21.47 3.58 2.29
C GLU A 165 22.50 2.80 1.49
N GLN A 166 22.21 1.54 1.13
CA GLN A 166 23.13 0.73 0.29
C GLN A 166 23.28 1.31 -1.12
N ALA A 167 22.19 1.84 -1.72
CA ALA A 167 22.27 2.51 -3.01
C ALA A 167 23.14 3.78 -2.94
N VAL A 168 22.98 4.57 -1.89
CA VAL A 168 23.81 5.77 -1.65
C VAL A 168 25.27 5.41 -1.45
N ALA A 169 25.58 4.32 -0.72
CA ALA A 169 26.94 3.83 -0.55
C ALA A 169 27.60 3.36 -1.87
N LEU A 170 26.81 2.91 -2.83
CA LEU A 170 27.24 2.59 -4.19
C LEU A 170 27.41 3.83 -5.10
N GLY A 171 27.16 5.03 -4.61
CA GLY A 171 27.27 6.26 -5.37
C GLY A 171 25.99 6.69 -6.10
N TYR A 172 24.89 5.95 -5.98
CA TYR A 172 23.62 6.33 -6.60
C TYR A 172 22.97 7.47 -5.82
N ARG A 173 22.61 8.56 -6.49
CA ARG A 173 22.03 9.76 -5.88
C ARG A 173 20.64 10.10 -6.43
N ARG A 174 20.27 9.54 -7.58
CA ARG A 174 18.97 9.74 -8.21
C ARG A 174 18.23 8.42 -8.19
N LEU A 175 17.21 8.31 -7.34
CA LEU A 175 16.52 7.05 -7.09
C LEU A 175 15.03 7.14 -7.42
N ALA A 176 14.44 6.01 -7.81
CA ALA A 176 13.01 5.80 -7.72
C ALA A 176 12.72 4.73 -6.66
N PHE A 177 11.67 4.92 -5.89
CA PHE A 177 11.24 4.01 -4.84
C PHE A 177 9.79 3.57 -5.09
N ILE A 178 9.57 2.27 -5.21
CA ILE A 178 8.24 1.68 -5.39
C ILE A 178 7.89 0.92 -4.11
N GLY A 179 6.92 1.41 -3.35
CA GLY A 179 6.62 0.83 -2.05
C GLY A 179 5.19 1.06 -1.56
N VAL A 180 4.87 0.44 -0.43
CA VAL A 180 3.60 0.61 0.28
C VAL A 180 3.69 1.72 1.33
N ALA A 181 2.55 2.17 1.84
CA ALA A 181 2.44 3.36 2.69
C ALA A 181 3.39 3.37 3.91
N CYS A 182 3.54 2.26 4.63
CA CYS A 182 4.43 2.22 5.80
C CYS A 182 5.91 2.38 5.42
N GLN A 183 6.33 1.90 4.26
CA GLN A 183 7.68 2.07 3.73
C GLN A 183 7.89 3.51 3.25
N VAL A 184 6.91 4.07 2.54
CA VAL A 184 6.96 5.45 2.04
C VAL A 184 6.95 6.46 3.20
N HIS A 185 6.13 6.25 4.23
CA HIS A 185 6.16 7.08 5.43
C HIS A 185 7.54 7.10 6.08
N ALA A 186 8.15 5.93 6.27
CA ALA A 186 9.49 5.83 6.85
C ALA A 186 10.57 6.47 5.95
N LEU A 187 10.48 6.28 4.65
CA LEU A 187 11.36 6.91 3.66
C LEU A 187 11.27 8.44 3.74
N ARG A 188 10.07 9.01 3.68
CA ARG A 188 9.84 10.46 3.74
C ARG A 188 10.31 11.07 5.07
N ALA A 189 10.11 10.37 6.18
CA ALA A 189 10.58 10.81 7.49
C ALA A 189 12.13 10.89 7.61
N LEU A 190 12.85 10.18 6.74
CA LEU A 190 14.31 10.12 6.71
C LEU A 190 14.92 10.70 5.43
N GLU A 191 14.14 11.19 4.48
CA GLU A 191 14.58 11.59 3.14
C GLU A 191 15.77 12.56 3.17
N SER A 192 15.72 13.58 4.03
CA SER A 192 16.78 14.59 4.16
C SER A 192 18.12 14.01 4.64
N ARG A 193 18.13 12.82 5.23
CA ARG A 193 19.34 12.16 5.74
C ARG A 193 20.10 11.37 4.70
N PHE A 194 19.44 11.01 3.59
CA PHE A 194 20.07 10.20 2.56
C PHE A 194 20.94 10.98 1.58
N GLY A 195 20.85 12.31 1.55
CA GLY A 195 21.63 13.14 0.64
C GLY A 195 21.38 12.82 -0.84
N LEU A 196 20.13 12.53 -1.21
CA LEU A 196 19.72 12.26 -2.57
C LEU A 196 19.58 13.55 -3.38
N GLU A 197 20.05 13.54 -4.63
CA GLU A 197 19.84 14.64 -5.59
C GLU A 197 18.41 14.62 -6.13
N ARG A 198 17.86 13.41 -6.34
CA ARG A 198 16.50 13.22 -6.84
C ARG A 198 15.89 11.94 -6.29
N LEU A 199 14.66 12.04 -5.87
CA LEU A 199 13.86 10.88 -5.45
C LEU A 199 12.47 10.97 -6.08
N TYR A 200 12.07 9.92 -6.81
CA TYR A 200 10.71 9.67 -7.23
C TYR A 200 10.10 8.59 -6.36
N VAL A 201 8.90 8.82 -5.83
CA VAL A 201 8.20 7.85 -4.97
C VAL A 201 6.90 7.44 -5.64
N ILE A 202 6.84 6.17 -6.03
CA ILE A 202 5.66 5.52 -6.62
C ILE A 202 5.02 4.67 -5.53
N GLY A 203 3.86 5.11 -5.07
CA GLY A 203 3.09 4.42 -4.04
C GLY A 203 2.13 3.40 -4.62
N THR A 204 2.00 2.26 -3.95
CA THR A 204 0.92 1.30 -4.22
C THR A 204 -0.08 1.31 -3.08
N PRO A 205 -1.40 1.36 -3.34
CA PRO A 205 -2.40 1.22 -2.30
C PRO A 205 -2.23 -0.11 -1.56
N CYS A 206 -2.38 -0.08 -0.23
CA CYS A 206 -2.21 -1.26 0.59
C CYS A 206 -3.29 -1.31 1.68
N SER A 207 -4.16 -2.30 1.62
CA SER A 207 -5.14 -2.51 2.69
C SER A 207 -4.54 -3.23 3.89
N ASP A 208 -3.90 -4.35 3.64
CA ASP A 208 -3.26 -5.20 4.65
C ASP A 208 -2.16 -6.04 4.02
N ASN A 209 -1.24 -6.50 4.85
CA ASN A 209 -0.22 -7.47 4.48
C ASN A 209 -0.10 -8.53 5.58
N THR A 210 0.46 -9.66 5.22
CA THR A 210 0.68 -10.79 6.13
C THR A 210 2.08 -11.37 5.93
N THR A 211 2.48 -12.35 6.72
CA THR A 211 3.73 -13.07 6.46
C THR A 211 3.56 -14.01 5.26
N THR A 212 4.65 -14.28 4.55
CA THR A 212 4.63 -15.24 3.43
C THR A 212 4.14 -16.63 3.88
N ALA A 213 4.52 -17.07 5.07
CA ALA A 213 4.06 -18.34 5.63
C ALA A 213 2.53 -18.39 5.84
N GLN A 214 1.94 -17.32 6.40
CA GLN A 214 0.49 -17.21 6.54
C GLN A 214 -0.21 -17.11 5.18
N PHE A 215 0.43 -16.45 4.20
CA PHE A 215 -0.11 -16.41 2.84
C PHE A 215 -0.14 -17.78 2.18
N HIS A 216 0.89 -18.61 2.35
CA HIS A 216 0.86 -20.01 1.90
C HIS A 216 -0.26 -20.82 2.54
N GLN A 217 -0.51 -20.62 3.86
CA GLN A 217 -1.67 -21.22 4.51
C GLN A 217 -2.99 -20.76 3.88
N PHE A 218 -3.10 -19.47 3.53
CA PHE A 218 -4.28 -18.98 2.82
C PHE A 218 -4.46 -19.62 1.44
N LEU A 219 -3.39 -19.74 0.65
CA LEU A 219 -3.42 -20.44 -0.64
C LEU A 219 -3.90 -21.89 -0.49
N SER A 220 -3.40 -22.61 0.50
CA SER A 220 -3.81 -23.99 0.80
C SER A 220 -5.29 -24.12 1.22
N LEU A 221 -5.93 -23.03 1.63
CA LEU A 221 -7.37 -22.99 1.87
C LEU A 221 -8.18 -22.72 0.60
N LEU A 222 -7.55 -22.23 -0.45
CA LEU A 222 -8.21 -21.89 -1.72
C LEU A 222 -8.13 -23.03 -2.74
N THR A 223 -7.07 -23.82 -2.73
CA THR A 223 -6.83 -24.90 -3.70
C THR A 223 -6.04 -26.03 -3.06
N ASP A 224 -6.21 -27.24 -3.57
CA ASP A 224 -5.43 -28.42 -3.19
C ASP A 224 -4.04 -28.45 -3.86
N GLN A 225 -3.76 -27.52 -4.76
CA GLN A 225 -2.50 -27.39 -5.50
C GLN A 225 -1.92 -25.97 -5.36
N PRO A 226 -1.65 -25.48 -4.12
CA PRO A 226 -1.22 -24.10 -3.88
C PRO A 226 0.13 -23.76 -4.55
N GLU A 227 1.02 -24.74 -4.74
CA GLU A 227 2.32 -24.59 -5.39
C GLU A 227 2.21 -24.28 -6.88
N THR A 228 1.09 -24.62 -7.51
CA THR A 228 0.84 -24.35 -8.95
C THR A 228 0.23 -22.97 -9.21
N VAL A 229 -0.17 -22.24 -8.15
CA VAL A 229 -0.74 -20.90 -8.29
C VAL A 229 0.35 -19.89 -8.68
N THR A 230 0.16 -19.27 -9.84
CA THR A 230 1.13 -18.29 -10.39
C THR A 230 0.67 -16.84 -10.24
N TYR A 231 -0.61 -16.62 -9.99
CA TYR A 231 -1.22 -15.31 -9.88
C TYR A 231 -2.44 -15.36 -8.94
N LEU A 232 -2.61 -14.33 -8.13
CA LEU A 232 -3.78 -14.11 -7.31
C LEU A 232 -4.16 -12.63 -7.35
N GLU A 233 -5.45 -12.35 -7.52
CA GLU A 233 -5.97 -10.99 -7.45
C GLU A 233 -7.36 -10.95 -6.81
N PHE A 234 -7.57 -9.95 -5.95
CA PHE A 234 -8.89 -9.61 -5.40
C PHE A 234 -9.56 -8.61 -6.32
N LEU A 235 -10.49 -9.09 -7.14
CA LEU A 235 -11.19 -8.25 -8.11
C LEU A 235 -12.27 -7.38 -7.45
N ALA A 236 -12.50 -6.19 -7.99
CA ALA A 236 -13.61 -5.32 -7.57
C ALA A 236 -14.98 -5.94 -7.77
N THR A 237 -15.08 -6.89 -8.68
CA THR A 237 -16.29 -7.67 -8.90
C THR A 237 -16.63 -8.62 -7.76
N MET A 238 -15.94 -8.52 -6.62
CA MET A 238 -16.11 -9.41 -5.46
C MET A 238 -15.75 -10.86 -5.74
N TYR A 239 -14.76 -11.08 -6.59
CA TYR A 239 -14.15 -12.39 -6.85
C TYR A 239 -12.66 -12.36 -6.57
N VAL A 240 -12.09 -13.53 -6.31
CA VAL A 240 -10.64 -13.75 -6.31
C VAL A 240 -10.31 -14.55 -7.56
N GLU A 241 -9.41 -14.01 -8.37
CA GLU A 241 -8.87 -14.70 -9.54
C GLU A 241 -7.60 -15.45 -9.13
N LEU A 242 -7.53 -16.71 -9.50
CA LEU A 242 -6.35 -17.57 -9.38
C LEU A 242 -5.96 -18.02 -10.79
N ARG A 243 -4.66 -17.94 -11.11
CA ARG A 243 -4.08 -18.53 -12.34
C ARG A 243 -3.06 -19.58 -11.95
N PHE A 244 -2.99 -20.65 -12.70
CA PHE A 244 -2.18 -21.82 -12.41
C PHE A 244 -1.10 -22.03 -13.48
N THR A 245 -0.10 -22.82 -13.17
CA THR A 245 1.00 -23.16 -14.11
C THR A 245 0.54 -23.85 -15.39
N ASP A 246 -0.59 -24.57 -15.35
CA ASP A 246 -1.22 -25.24 -16.49
C ASP A 246 -2.06 -24.30 -17.37
N GLY A 247 -2.09 -22.99 -17.06
CA GLY A 247 -2.87 -21.98 -17.76
C GLY A 247 -4.34 -21.87 -17.32
N ARG A 248 -4.80 -22.71 -16.42
CA ARG A 248 -6.16 -22.66 -15.84
C ARG A 248 -6.35 -21.36 -15.08
N VAL A 249 -7.54 -20.76 -15.22
CA VAL A 249 -7.98 -19.56 -14.48
C VAL A 249 -9.23 -19.89 -13.70
N GLU A 250 -9.23 -19.63 -12.41
CA GLU A 250 -10.38 -19.83 -11.53
C GLU A 250 -10.84 -18.51 -10.90
N HIS A 251 -12.15 -18.34 -10.78
CA HIS A 251 -12.76 -17.22 -10.06
C HIS A 251 -13.54 -17.74 -8.85
N ARG A 252 -13.15 -17.30 -7.66
CA ARG A 252 -13.78 -17.66 -6.38
C ARG A 252 -14.57 -16.47 -5.83
N PRO A 253 -15.89 -16.62 -5.51
CA PRO A 253 -16.63 -15.53 -4.89
C PRO A 253 -15.99 -15.12 -3.56
N PHE A 254 -15.73 -13.84 -3.36
CA PHE A 254 -15.03 -13.33 -2.18
C PHE A 254 -15.71 -13.72 -0.85
N LEU A 255 -17.04 -13.68 -0.81
CA LEU A 255 -17.80 -14.05 0.39
C LEU A 255 -17.77 -15.53 0.73
N THR A 256 -17.39 -16.39 -0.22
CA THR A 256 -17.28 -17.84 0.02
C THR A 256 -15.90 -18.26 0.55
N LEU A 257 -14.91 -17.37 0.50
CA LEU A 257 -13.57 -17.66 1.00
C LEU A 257 -13.60 -18.11 2.47
N PRO A 258 -12.78 -19.09 2.86
CA PRO A 258 -12.77 -19.67 4.20
C PRO A 258 -12.04 -18.80 5.23
N ILE A 259 -12.32 -17.48 5.25
CA ILE A 259 -11.63 -16.50 6.11
C ILE A 259 -11.73 -16.87 7.60
N SER A 260 -12.82 -17.51 8.02
CA SER A 260 -12.99 -17.95 9.41
C SER A 260 -12.02 -19.06 9.84
N ARG A 261 -11.28 -19.65 8.91
CA ARG A 261 -10.22 -20.66 9.17
C ARG A 261 -8.84 -20.01 9.33
N LEU A 262 -8.71 -18.72 9.00
CA LEU A 262 -7.47 -17.98 9.20
C LEU A 262 -7.27 -17.66 10.68
N PRO A 263 -6.02 -17.60 11.17
CA PRO A 263 -5.73 -17.17 12.52
C PRO A 263 -6.15 -15.71 12.76
N ARG A 264 -6.43 -15.35 14.00
CA ARG A 264 -6.89 -13.99 14.36
C ARG A 264 -5.86 -12.90 14.01
N ASP A 265 -4.60 -13.25 14.06
CA ASP A 265 -3.43 -12.41 13.75
C ASP A 265 -2.94 -12.56 12.32
N PHE A 266 -3.75 -13.13 11.44
CA PHE A 266 -3.41 -13.27 10.01
C PHE A 266 -2.92 -11.96 9.40
N PHE A 267 -3.59 -10.86 9.70
CA PHE A 267 -3.06 -9.52 9.49
C PHE A 267 -2.56 -8.97 10.83
N PRO A 268 -1.30 -8.53 10.93
CA PRO A 268 -0.78 -7.97 12.17
C PRO A 268 -1.52 -6.68 12.55
N LEU A 269 -1.53 -6.35 13.83
CA LEU A 269 -2.21 -5.15 14.32
C LEU A 269 -1.72 -3.88 13.62
N THR A 270 -0.45 -3.80 13.25
CA THR A 270 0.11 -2.68 12.48
C THR A 270 -0.63 -2.48 11.16
N CYS A 271 -0.92 -3.53 10.41
CA CYS A 271 -1.70 -3.43 9.18
C CYS A 271 -3.16 -3.09 9.49
N ARG A 272 -3.79 -3.78 10.45
CA ARG A 272 -5.19 -3.53 10.87
C ARG A 272 -5.42 -2.16 11.53
N SER A 273 -4.36 -1.44 11.90
CA SER A 273 -4.40 -0.07 12.44
C SER A 273 -3.69 0.96 11.55
N CYS A 274 -3.53 0.67 10.27
CA CYS A 274 -2.97 1.61 9.30
C CYS A 274 -4.04 2.56 8.77
N PHE A 275 -3.74 3.86 8.72
CA PHE A 275 -4.65 4.91 8.26
C PHE A 275 -4.26 5.49 6.89
N ASP A 276 -3.34 4.87 6.18
CA ASP A 276 -2.93 5.30 4.85
C ASP A 276 -3.07 4.18 3.81
N TYR A 277 -4.31 3.95 3.40
CA TYR A 277 -4.63 3.00 2.33
C TYR A 277 -4.05 3.42 0.98
N THR A 278 -4.08 4.73 0.69
CA THR A 278 -3.80 5.27 -0.64
C THR A 278 -2.35 5.65 -0.88
N ASN A 279 -1.47 5.47 0.13
CA ASN A 279 -0.08 5.88 0.05
C ASN A 279 0.06 7.40 -0.18
N SER A 280 -0.49 8.17 0.76
CA SER A 280 -0.73 9.62 0.62
C SER A 280 0.55 10.45 0.48
N LEU A 281 1.71 9.93 0.88
CA LEU A 281 3.01 10.60 0.84
C LEU A 281 3.85 10.27 -0.41
N SER A 282 3.29 9.56 -1.39
CA SER A 282 3.96 9.30 -2.67
C SER A 282 3.90 10.51 -3.61
N ASP A 283 4.71 10.51 -4.67
CA ASP A 283 4.59 11.48 -5.77
C ASP A 283 3.45 11.09 -6.71
N LEU A 284 3.31 9.78 -6.96
CA LEU A 284 2.26 9.16 -7.75
C LEU A 284 1.80 7.88 -7.08
N THR A 285 0.50 7.76 -6.80
CA THR A 285 -0.09 6.47 -6.43
C THR A 285 -0.55 5.74 -7.68
N VAL A 286 -0.13 4.48 -7.84
CA VAL A 286 -0.56 3.60 -8.93
C VAL A 286 -1.20 2.36 -8.33
N GLY A 287 -2.47 2.13 -8.60
CA GLY A 287 -3.12 0.99 -7.98
C GLY A 287 -4.51 0.67 -8.50
N TYR A 288 -5.24 -0.01 -7.65
CA TYR A 288 -6.53 -0.58 -7.94
C TYR A 288 -7.67 0.25 -7.32
N MET A 289 -8.65 0.62 -8.12
CA MET A 289 -9.80 1.43 -7.70
C MET A 289 -11.14 0.76 -7.98
N GLY A 290 -11.16 -0.55 -8.10
CA GLY A 290 -12.41 -1.23 -8.35
C GLY A 290 -12.87 -1.22 -9.81
N GLY A 291 -11.99 -0.95 -10.77
CA GLY A 291 -12.24 -1.13 -12.21
C GLY A 291 -11.83 -2.51 -12.70
N SER A 292 -12.25 -2.90 -13.89
CA SER A 292 -11.79 -4.12 -14.56
C SER A 292 -10.69 -3.76 -15.56
N GLY A 293 -9.45 -4.12 -15.25
CA GLY A 293 -8.30 -3.94 -16.14
C GLY A 293 -7.70 -2.53 -16.21
N ASP A 294 -8.30 -1.53 -15.57
CA ASP A 294 -7.74 -0.19 -15.46
C ASP A 294 -7.09 0.02 -14.09
N GLN A 295 -6.09 0.88 -14.05
CA GLN A 295 -5.40 1.27 -12.84
C GLN A 295 -5.81 2.68 -12.41
N TRP A 296 -5.75 2.92 -11.11
CA TRP A 296 -5.93 4.22 -10.51
C TRP A 296 -4.59 4.97 -10.46
N LEU A 297 -4.55 6.18 -10.98
CA LEU A 297 -3.44 7.10 -10.85
C LEU A 297 -3.88 8.28 -10.00
N ILE A 298 -3.18 8.51 -8.88
CA ILE A 298 -3.34 9.71 -8.07
C ILE A 298 -2.06 10.55 -8.24
N GLU A 299 -2.14 11.59 -9.04
CA GLU A 299 -1.08 12.59 -9.21
C GLU A 299 -1.04 13.49 -7.99
N ARG A 300 0.08 13.51 -7.25
CA ARG A 300 0.18 14.25 -6.00
C ARG A 300 1.14 15.44 -6.06
N THR A 301 2.22 15.31 -6.81
CA THR A 301 3.28 16.32 -6.92
C THR A 301 3.64 16.56 -8.39
N ALA A 302 4.46 17.59 -8.66
CA ALA A 302 5.02 17.81 -9.99
C ALA A 302 5.82 16.58 -10.50
N ARG A 303 6.54 15.87 -9.60
CA ARG A 303 7.22 14.62 -9.95
C ARG A 303 6.22 13.53 -10.35
N GLY A 304 5.06 13.46 -9.70
CA GLY A 304 3.99 12.55 -10.11
C GLY A 304 3.50 12.80 -11.53
N ARG A 305 3.37 14.07 -11.92
CA ARG A 305 3.05 14.47 -13.29
C ARG A 305 4.14 14.08 -14.29
N GLU A 306 5.42 14.27 -13.92
CA GLU A 306 6.56 13.80 -14.73
C GLU A 306 6.48 12.30 -14.98
N LEU A 307 6.18 11.50 -13.93
CA LEU A 307 6.04 10.06 -14.03
C LEU A 307 4.92 9.63 -14.99
N ILE A 308 3.77 10.30 -14.96
CA ILE A 308 2.66 10.04 -15.88
C ILE A 308 3.07 10.38 -17.32
N ALA A 309 3.76 11.51 -17.53
CA ALA A 309 4.22 11.96 -18.84
C ALA A 309 5.22 10.98 -19.50
N LEU A 310 5.95 10.18 -18.73
CA LEU A 310 6.86 9.15 -19.27
C LEU A 310 6.14 8.06 -20.08
N LEU A 311 4.86 7.85 -19.82
CA LEU A 311 4.07 6.80 -20.47
C LEU A 311 3.60 7.20 -21.88
N GLY A 312 3.55 8.51 -22.18
CA GLY A 312 3.23 9.05 -23.51
C GLY A 312 1.95 8.46 -24.12
N ASP A 313 2.02 8.18 -25.40
CA ASP A 313 0.88 7.67 -26.19
C ASP A 313 0.45 6.24 -25.85
N ALA A 314 1.21 5.51 -25.05
CA ALA A 314 0.80 4.18 -24.56
C ALA A 314 -0.24 4.26 -23.44
N LEU A 315 -0.37 5.41 -22.76
CA LEU A 315 -1.33 5.61 -21.69
C LEU A 315 -2.71 5.99 -22.23
N ARG A 316 -3.71 5.20 -21.88
CA ARG A 316 -5.12 5.51 -22.14
C ARG A 316 -5.78 5.96 -20.85
N ILE A 317 -6.12 7.24 -20.78
CA ILE A 317 -6.88 7.81 -19.67
C ILE A 317 -8.37 7.67 -19.94
N ARG A 318 -9.13 7.32 -18.92
CA ARG A 318 -10.58 7.20 -18.95
C ARG A 318 -11.21 8.03 -17.84
N PRO A 319 -12.47 8.46 -18.00
CA PRO A 319 -13.21 9.12 -16.93
C PRO A 319 -13.28 8.25 -15.69
N LEU A 320 -13.21 8.89 -14.52
CA LEU A 320 -13.48 8.22 -13.25
C LEU A 320 -14.94 7.83 -13.18
N GLU A 321 -15.20 6.62 -12.71
CA GLU A 321 -16.55 6.17 -12.36
C GLU A 321 -16.80 6.50 -10.89
N ASP A 322 -18.04 6.85 -10.57
CA ASP A 322 -18.50 7.12 -9.20
C ASP A 322 -19.95 6.64 -9.07
N GLN A 323 -20.17 5.43 -8.61
CA GLN A 323 -21.47 4.78 -8.58
C GLN A 323 -21.69 4.00 -7.28
N GLY A 324 -22.96 3.96 -6.84
CA GLY A 324 -23.40 3.19 -5.69
C GLY A 324 -23.38 4.00 -4.39
N ASP A 325 -23.57 3.30 -3.27
CA ASP A 325 -23.53 3.86 -1.92
C ASP A 325 -22.63 3.03 -1.02
N ARG A 326 -21.69 3.69 -0.36
CA ARG A 326 -20.72 3.06 0.56
C ARG A 326 -21.25 2.88 1.99
N ARG A 327 -22.25 3.66 2.39
CA ARG A 327 -22.68 3.71 3.80
C ARG A 327 -23.19 2.38 4.33
N GLY A 328 -23.96 1.66 3.51
CA GLY A 328 -24.45 0.33 3.85
C GLY A 328 -23.34 -0.69 4.05
N PRO A 329 -22.47 -0.90 3.06
CA PRO A 329 -21.29 -1.79 3.15
C PRO A 329 -20.38 -1.47 4.33
N VAL A 330 -20.02 -0.20 4.56
CA VAL A 330 -19.13 0.18 5.68
C VAL A 330 -19.81 -0.08 7.02
N ARG A 331 -21.09 0.30 7.20
CA ARG A 331 -21.84 0.01 8.43
C ARG A 331 -21.92 -1.50 8.71
N GLY A 332 -22.17 -2.30 7.69
CA GLY A 332 -22.17 -3.76 7.82
C GLY A 332 -20.79 -4.31 8.24
N PHE A 333 -19.73 -3.76 7.72
CA PHE A 333 -18.36 -4.12 8.08
C PHE A 333 -18.02 -3.75 9.54
N VAL A 334 -18.34 -2.52 9.97
CA VAL A 334 -18.17 -2.06 11.37
C VAL A 334 -18.88 -3.00 12.33
N GLN A 335 -20.14 -3.36 12.06
CA GLN A 335 -20.88 -4.30 12.90
C GLN A 335 -20.24 -5.70 12.98
N GLN A 336 -19.59 -6.15 11.90
CA GLN A 336 -18.88 -7.43 11.91
C GLN A 336 -17.60 -7.36 12.76
N LEU A 337 -16.88 -6.24 12.69
CA LEU A 337 -15.68 -6.00 13.51
C LEU A 337 -16.02 -5.89 15.02
N GLU A 338 -17.01 -5.12 15.38
CA GLU A 338 -17.47 -4.98 16.76
C GLU A 338 -17.80 -6.34 17.39
N ARG A 339 -18.40 -7.23 16.61
CA ARG A 339 -18.75 -8.59 17.07
C ARG A 339 -17.53 -9.53 17.14
N SER A 340 -16.47 -9.29 16.37
CA SER A 340 -15.29 -10.13 16.40
C SER A 340 -14.40 -9.88 17.62
N ASN A 341 -14.59 -8.76 18.32
CA ASN A 341 -13.73 -8.32 19.42
C ASN A 341 -12.23 -8.36 19.02
N GLY A 342 -11.91 -7.75 17.89
CA GLY A 342 -10.58 -7.75 17.29
C GLY A 342 -10.33 -8.96 16.35
N GLY A 343 -9.33 -8.86 15.51
CA GLY A 343 -9.04 -9.84 14.48
C GLY A 343 -9.88 -9.66 13.21
N LEU A 344 -10.11 -10.75 12.48
CA LEU A 344 -10.83 -10.70 11.21
C LEU A 344 -12.35 -10.54 11.41
N PRO A 345 -13.06 -9.82 10.50
CA PRO A 345 -14.49 -9.62 10.59
C PRO A 345 -15.28 -10.93 10.59
N LEU A 346 -16.24 -11.09 11.51
CA LEU A 346 -17.10 -12.26 11.56
C LEU A 346 -18.25 -12.16 10.56
N ARG A 347 -18.26 -13.04 9.56
CA ARG A 347 -19.32 -13.13 8.56
C ARG A 347 -20.57 -13.80 9.12
N ARG A 348 -21.71 -13.10 9.12
CA ARG A 348 -23.00 -13.64 9.53
C ARG A 348 -23.83 -14.25 8.41
N THR A 349 -23.57 -13.89 7.16
CA THR A 349 -24.30 -14.43 6.03
C THR A 349 -24.23 -15.96 6.03
N PRO A 350 -25.37 -16.69 6.08
CA PRO A 350 -25.42 -18.12 6.00
C PRO A 350 -24.68 -18.61 4.75
N ARG A 351 -23.97 -19.73 4.87
CA ARG A 351 -23.14 -20.25 3.77
C ARG A 351 -23.89 -20.38 2.44
N PRO A 352 -25.12 -20.93 2.38
CA PRO A 352 -25.83 -21.10 1.11
C PRO A 352 -26.24 -19.77 0.46
N LEU A 353 -26.39 -18.68 1.24
CA LEU A 353 -26.77 -17.36 0.73
C LEU A 353 -25.56 -16.54 0.25
N ARG A 354 -24.34 -16.92 0.60
CA ARG A 354 -23.13 -16.15 0.27
C ARG A 354 -22.90 -15.92 -1.22
N PRO A 355 -23.09 -16.92 -2.11
CA PRO A 355 -22.95 -16.68 -3.55
C PRO A 355 -23.94 -15.64 -4.07
N PHE A 356 -25.19 -15.67 -3.61
CA PHE A 356 -26.21 -14.70 -3.99
C PHE A 356 -25.88 -13.28 -3.49
N VAL A 357 -25.50 -13.15 -2.22
CA VAL A 357 -25.08 -11.86 -1.66
C VAL A 357 -23.83 -11.33 -2.37
N ASN A 358 -22.88 -12.21 -2.70
CA ASN A 358 -21.69 -11.85 -3.47
C ASN A 358 -22.05 -11.30 -4.85
N TRP A 359 -22.94 -11.97 -5.56
CA TRP A 359 -23.47 -11.52 -6.85
C TRP A 359 -24.18 -10.15 -6.72
N MET A 360 -25.05 -9.99 -5.73
CA MET A 360 -25.74 -8.73 -5.47
C MET A 360 -24.74 -7.58 -5.20
N MET A 361 -23.71 -7.82 -4.37
CA MET A 361 -22.67 -6.82 -4.09
C MET A 361 -21.85 -6.49 -5.35
N SER A 362 -21.54 -7.49 -6.18
CA SER A 362 -20.80 -7.25 -7.43
C SER A 362 -21.61 -6.41 -8.43
N ARG A 363 -22.93 -6.56 -8.43
CA ARG A 363 -23.82 -5.88 -9.38
C ARG A 363 -24.21 -4.48 -8.93
N PHE A 364 -24.56 -4.32 -7.65
CA PHE A 364 -25.17 -3.12 -7.10
C PHE A 364 -24.28 -2.40 -6.04
N GLY A 365 -23.15 -2.98 -5.68
CA GLY A 365 -22.23 -2.39 -4.72
C GLY A 365 -21.51 -1.16 -5.29
N PRO A 366 -20.77 -0.44 -4.44
CA PRO A 366 -20.01 0.73 -4.86
C PRO A 366 -18.96 0.40 -5.91
N LYS A 367 -18.79 1.29 -6.89
CA LYS A 367 -17.82 1.16 -8.00
C LYS A 367 -17.00 2.44 -8.15
N GLY A 368 -15.81 2.30 -8.74
CA GLY A 368 -14.93 3.43 -9.02
C GLY A 368 -14.51 4.17 -7.75
N LEU A 369 -14.68 5.48 -7.71
CA LEU A 369 -14.32 6.32 -6.54
C LEU A 369 -15.11 5.92 -5.30
N GLU A 370 -16.39 5.58 -5.44
CA GLU A 370 -17.20 5.17 -4.30
C GLU A 370 -16.71 3.85 -3.69
N PHE A 371 -16.21 2.92 -4.52
CA PHE A 371 -15.51 1.73 -4.02
C PHE A 371 -14.23 2.09 -3.27
N ALA A 372 -13.43 3.01 -3.81
CA ALA A 372 -12.20 3.47 -3.17
C ALA A 372 -12.49 4.15 -1.82
N ARG A 373 -13.47 5.05 -1.77
CA ARG A 373 -13.94 5.67 -0.50
C ARG A 373 -14.42 4.63 0.50
N THR A 374 -15.16 3.61 0.04
CA THR A 374 -15.60 2.48 0.87
C THR A 374 -14.42 1.78 1.53
N ARG A 375 -13.37 1.48 0.76
CA ARG A 375 -12.16 0.82 1.26
C ARG A 375 -11.43 1.67 2.30
N VAL A 376 -11.31 2.98 2.05
CA VAL A 376 -10.68 3.92 2.98
C VAL A 376 -11.48 3.99 4.29
N GLU A 377 -12.79 4.18 4.24
CA GLU A 377 -13.63 4.27 5.44
C GLU A 377 -13.65 2.95 6.22
N MET A 378 -13.71 1.79 5.54
CA MET A 378 -13.56 0.49 6.19
C MET A 378 -12.22 0.40 6.92
N LYS A 379 -11.12 0.84 6.28
CA LYS A 379 -9.78 0.79 6.87
C LYS A 379 -9.64 1.69 8.10
N HIS A 380 -10.22 2.89 8.06
CA HIS A 380 -10.18 3.81 9.19
C HIS A 380 -11.02 3.30 10.37
N THR A 381 -12.23 2.81 10.10
CA THR A 381 -13.07 2.22 11.14
C THR A 381 -12.45 0.97 11.76
N GLU A 382 -11.83 0.12 10.93
CA GLU A 382 -11.07 -1.05 11.38
C GLU A 382 -9.93 -0.65 12.31
N GLY A 383 -9.12 0.33 11.91
CA GLY A 383 -7.97 0.79 12.69
C GLY A 383 -8.38 1.31 14.07
N ILE A 384 -9.43 2.12 14.14
CA ILE A 384 -9.96 2.66 15.40
C ILE A 384 -10.46 1.52 16.30
N LEU A 385 -11.27 0.60 15.78
CA LEU A 385 -11.85 -0.50 16.57
C LEU A 385 -10.77 -1.45 17.08
N ASN A 386 -9.81 -1.83 16.24
CA ASN A 386 -8.71 -2.70 16.66
C ASN A 386 -7.81 -2.03 17.71
N LEU A 387 -7.52 -0.74 17.58
CA LEU A 387 -6.75 -0.01 18.58
C LEU A 387 -7.52 0.12 19.89
N ARG A 388 -8.84 0.40 19.86
CA ARG A 388 -9.68 0.42 21.07
C ARG A 388 -9.64 -0.90 21.83
N HIS A 389 -9.67 -2.00 21.08
CA HIS A 389 -9.70 -3.34 21.67
C HIS A 389 -8.31 -3.79 22.16
N GLU A 390 -7.28 -3.66 21.33
CA GLU A 390 -5.98 -4.30 21.60
C GLU A 390 -4.95 -3.35 22.22
N ARG A 391 -5.01 -2.04 21.92
CA ARG A 391 -4.03 -1.04 22.37
C ARG A 391 -4.68 0.33 22.64
N PRO A 392 -5.64 0.44 23.56
CA PRO A 392 -6.42 1.66 23.79
C PRO A 392 -5.56 2.88 24.14
N THR A 393 -4.41 2.68 24.81
CA THR A 393 -3.49 3.77 25.17
C THR A 393 -2.79 4.40 23.95
N ARG A 394 -2.82 3.74 22.79
CA ARG A 394 -2.19 4.25 21.56
C ARG A 394 -3.12 5.11 20.70
N LEU A 395 -4.43 5.03 20.87
CA LEU A 395 -5.40 5.79 20.07
C LEU A 395 -5.04 7.26 19.96
N ARG A 396 -4.75 7.91 21.08
CA ARG A 396 -4.38 9.33 21.15
C ARG A 396 -3.22 9.74 20.23
N ARG A 397 -2.28 8.82 19.97
CA ARG A 397 -1.09 9.09 19.17
C ARG A 397 -1.21 8.59 17.74
N MET A 398 -2.00 7.54 17.52
CA MET A 398 -1.99 6.82 16.25
C MET A 398 -3.12 7.22 15.33
N VAL A 399 -4.28 7.64 15.87
CA VAL A 399 -5.44 7.97 15.03
C VAL A 399 -5.39 9.44 14.63
N PRO A 400 -5.18 9.74 13.33
CA PRO A 400 -5.17 11.12 12.86
C PRO A 400 -6.59 11.68 12.76
N ASP A 401 -6.73 13.00 12.77
CA ASP A 401 -8.03 13.69 12.77
C ASP A 401 -8.90 13.32 11.57
N PHE A 402 -8.30 13.16 10.40
CA PHE A 402 -9.05 12.74 9.21
C PHE A 402 -9.66 11.34 9.35
N ALA A 403 -9.02 10.46 10.10
CA ALA A 403 -9.57 9.12 10.34
C ALA A 403 -10.80 9.18 11.26
N TRP A 404 -10.78 10.02 12.28
CA TRP A 404 -11.94 10.27 13.10
C TRP A 404 -13.09 10.88 12.30
N ALA A 405 -12.81 11.88 11.45
CA ALA A 405 -13.80 12.51 10.58
C ALA A 405 -14.51 11.49 9.66
N LEU A 406 -13.75 10.56 9.07
CA LEU A 406 -14.28 9.52 8.19
C LEU A 406 -15.03 8.40 8.94
N ALA A 407 -14.71 8.17 10.21
CA ALA A 407 -15.36 7.15 11.05
C ALA A 407 -16.63 7.66 11.76
N ALA A 408 -16.74 8.97 11.97
CA ALA A 408 -17.86 9.62 12.69
C ALA A 408 -19.25 9.26 12.13
N PRO A 409 -19.50 9.17 10.79
CA PRO A 409 -20.80 8.77 10.24
C PRO A 409 -21.26 7.36 10.62
N TYR A 410 -20.35 6.55 11.18
CA TYR A 410 -20.57 5.17 11.63
C TYR A 410 -20.65 5.05 13.15
N GLY A 411 -20.72 6.18 13.88
CA GLY A 411 -20.82 6.23 15.34
C GLY A 411 -19.48 6.11 16.07
N LEU A 412 -18.35 6.12 15.35
CA LEU A 412 -17.02 6.05 15.93
C LEU A 412 -16.47 7.47 16.14
N VAL A 413 -16.90 8.11 17.23
CA VAL A 413 -16.38 9.42 17.66
C VAL A 413 -15.36 9.24 18.78
N PRO A 414 -14.33 10.10 18.87
CA PRO A 414 -13.35 10.01 19.94
C PRO A 414 -13.94 10.44 21.28
N THR A 415 -13.56 9.73 22.33
CA THR A 415 -13.77 10.20 23.70
C THR A 415 -12.70 11.24 24.07
N THR A 416 -12.91 12.02 25.13
CA THR A 416 -11.92 13.01 25.61
C THR A 416 -10.56 12.35 25.91
N SER A 417 -10.55 11.11 26.38
CA SER A 417 -9.31 10.38 26.66
C SER A 417 -8.58 9.88 25.41
N GLU A 418 -9.25 9.80 24.27
CA GLU A 418 -8.71 9.34 22.98
C GLU A 418 -8.16 10.49 22.12
N LEU A 419 -8.53 11.73 22.42
CA LEU A 419 -8.00 12.90 21.74
C LEU A 419 -6.57 13.23 22.21
N PRO A 420 -5.70 13.79 21.34
CA PRO A 420 -4.44 14.35 21.76
C PRO A 420 -4.63 15.33 22.91
N ARG A 421 -3.73 15.32 23.89
CA ARG A 421 -3.71 16.40 24.89
C ARG A 421 -3.35 17.68 24.14
N GLN A 422 -4.19 18.70 24.22
CA GLN A 422 -3.79 20.03 23.79
C GLN A 422 -2.54 20.39 24.59
N VAL A 423 -1.38 20.40 23.92
CA VAL A 423 -0.21 21.04 24.45
C VAL A 423 -0.59 22.50 24.47
N GLU A 424 -0.77 23.09 25.66
CA GLU A 424 -0.86 24.53 25.81
C GLU A 424 0.37 25.12 25.13
N MET A 425 0.18 25.59 23.92
CA MET A 425 1.18 26.42 23.24
C MET A 425 1.14 27.76 23.99
N SER A 426 1.94 27.83 25.05
CA SER A 426 2.30 29.11 25.66
C SER A 426 3.03 29.91 24.58
N HIS A 427 2.26 30.67 23.80
CA HIS A 427 2.80 31.80 23.06
C HIS A 427 3.26 32.83 24.10
N HIS A 428 4.51 32.77 24.50
CA HIS A 428 5.21 33.94 24.97
C HIS A 428 5.60 34.76 23.73
N PRO A 429 4.94 35.89 23.48
CA PRO A 429 5.48 36.87 22.54
C PRO A 429 6.79 37.38 23.11
N ARG A 430 7.92 37.08 22.49
CA ARG A 430 9.15 37.81 22.73
C ARG A 430 8.91 39.27 22.35
N ALA A 431 8.93 40.12 23.35
CA ALA A 431 8.95 41.55 23.12
C ALA A 431 10.18 41.91 22.26
N PRO A 432 10.07 42.85 21.32
CA PRO A 432 11.23 43.29 20.54
C PRO A 432 12.22 44.01 21.49
N GLU A 433 13.46 43.53 21.52
CA GLU A 433 14.57 44.27 22.12
C GLU A 433 14.71 45.57 21.33
N THR A 434 14.38 46.69 21.97
CA THR A 434 14.72 48.03 21.53
C THR A 434 16.22 48.21 21.63
N ALA A 435 16.88 48.33 20.48
CA ALA A 435 18.25 48.80 20.42
C ALA A 435 18.36 50.24 20.94
N ALA A 436 19.25 50.46 21.88
CA ALA A 436 19.83 51.75 22.24
C ALA A 436 21.30 51.75 21.85
#